data_e41f6cb9583f7cfadc07937a259af62b
#
_entry.id   e41f6cb9583f7cfadc07937a259af62b
#
_cell.length_a   1.000
_cell.length_b   1.000
_cell.length_c   1.000
_cell.angle_alpha   90.00
_cell.angle_beta   90.00
_cell.angle_gamma   90.00
#
_symmetry.space_group_name_H-M   'P 1'
#
loop_
_entity.id
_entity.type
_entity.pdbx_description
1 polymer ?
#
loop_
_entity_poly.entity_id
_entity_poly.type
_entity_poly.pdbx_seq_one_letter_code
_entity_poly.pdbx_strand_id
1 'polypeptide(L)'
;VLKKLPGVDVDENGQVKYKGKAIDHYFVEGMDVTGGRYNQINNNLSAKAVKSAEIMENYQSVKALKGKINSDEVALNLKLDPKARDQWITNGTLGTGWSDNNDKLLWEAGLNALQLGKGKQSVYNYKTNNNGKDLSNEQTRLTGNNQQQVPLSGFLSQPGISAPLDKNRLLFNETHTLNGNRMYKWNDDRSLRLQAGYTHDIIQQQRGNTQIYYQPT
;
A
#
# COMPACT_ATOMS: atom_id res chain seq x y z
N VAL A 1 -6.55 1.77 -13.39
CA VAL A 1 -6.07 0.93 -14.51
C VAL A 1 -6.28 -0.54 -14.19
N LEU A 2 -5.78 -1.03 -13.06
CA LEU A 2 -5.78 -2.46 -12.73
C LEU A 2 -7.18 -3.10 -12.72
N LYS A 3 -8.18 -2.45 -12.13
CA LYS A 3 -9.59 -2.92 -12.11
C LYS A 3 -10.23 -3.10 -13.51
N LYS A 4 -9.57 -2.67 -14.57
CA LYS A 4 -10.07 -2.83 -15.97
C LYS A 4 -9.44 -4.02 -16.69
N LEU A 5 -8.50 -4.72 -16.05
CA LEU A 5 -7.84 -5.88 -16.64
C LEU A 5 -8.68 -7.13 -16.42
N PRO A 6 -8.87 -7.98 -17.44
CA PRO A 6 -9.61 -9.22 -17.31
C PRO A 6 -9.00 -10.12 -16.22
N GLY A 7 -9.85 -10.62 -15.32
CA GLY A 7 -9.41 -11.51 -14.23
C GLY A 7 -8.63 -10.84 -13.09
N VAL A 8 -8.43 -9.53 -13.14
CA VAL A 8 -7.79 -8.77 -12.07
C VAL A 8 -8.83 -8.08 -11.21
N ASP A 9 -8.75 -8.29 -9.91
CA ASP A 9 -9.54 -7.61 -8.90
C ASP A 9 -8.61 -6.88 -7.92
N VAL A 10 -9.13 -5.81 -7.32
CA VAL A 10 -8.40 -5.02 -6.30
C VAL A 10 -9.34 -4.81 -5.13
N ASP A 11 -9.01 -5.40 -4.00
CA ASP A 11 -9.83 -5.28 -2.80
C ASP A 11 -9.75 -3.89 -2.13
N GLU A 12 -10.49 -3.71 -1.04
CA GLU A 12 -10.58 -2.44 -0.31
C GLU A 12 -9.24 -1.98 0.29
N ASN A 13 -8.36 -2.92 0.60
CA ASN A 13 -7.02 -2.63 1.10
C ASN A 13 -6.00 -2.33 -0.01
N GLY A 14 -6.43 -2.41 -1.27
CA GLY A 14 -5.57 -2.22 -2.44
C GLY A 14 -4.80 -3.46 -2.85
N GLN A 15 -5.08 -4.64 -2.25
CA GLN A 15 -4.45 -5.89 -2.67
C GLN A 15 -4.96 -6.30 -4.05
N VAL A 16 -4.02 -6.55 -4.95
CA VAL A 16 -4.31 -7.01 -6.30
C VAL A 16 -4.43 -8.53 -6.30
N LYS A 17 -5.52 -9.03 -6.87
CA LYS A 17 -5.80 -10.47 -7.05
C LYS A 17 -5.97 -10.78 -8.53
N TYR A 18 -5.46 -11.92 -8.94
CA TYR A 18 -5.68 -12.46 -10.28
C TYR A 18 -6.38 -13.80 -10.17
N LYS A 19 -7.54 -13.96 -10.84
CA LYS A 19 -8.40 -15.15 -10.74
C LYS A 19 -8.69 -15.56 -9.27
N GLY A 20 -8.89 -14.57 -8.39
CA GLY A 20 -9.17 -14.78 -6.97
C GLY A 20 -7.94 -15.00 -6.06
N LYS A 21 -6.74 -15.21 -6.62
CA LYS A 21 -5.49 -15.39 -5.87
C LYS A 21 -4.73 -14.05 -5.79
N ALA A 22 -4.20 -13.72 -4.60
CA ALA A 22 -3.31 -12.58 -4.45
C ALA A 22 -2.05 -12.75 -5.31
N ILE A 23 -1.58 -11.68 -5.95
CA ILE A 23 -0.33 -11.72 -6.71
C ILE A 23 0.86 -11.90 -5.78
N ASP A 24 1.84 -12.69 -6.20
CA ASP A 24 3.05 -12.98 -5.43
C ASP A 24 4.13 -11.93 -5.66
N HIS A 25 4.14 -11.30 -6.85
CA HIS A 25 5.11 -10.27 -7.21
C HIS A 25 4.45 -9.10 -7.93
N TYR A 26 4.92 -7.89 -7.61
CA TYR A 26 4.50 -6.66 -8.26
C TYR A 26 5.72 -5.90 -8.77
N PHE A 27 5.78 -5.70 -10.07
CA PHE A 27 6.86 -5.01 -10.74
C PHE A 27 6.39 -3.76 -11.48
N VAL A 28 7.25 -2.79 -11.56
CA VAL A 28 7.17 -1.68 -12.52
C VAL A 28 8.44 -1.70 -13.34
N GLU A 29 8.32 -1.76 -14.68
CA GLU A 29 9.47 -1.92 -15.60
C GLU A 29 10.42 -3.08 -15.19
N GLY A 30 9.86 -4.15 -14.62
CA GLY A 30 10.60 -5.33 -14.19
C GLY A 30 11.37 -5.19 -12.87
N MET A 31 11.06 -4.19 -12.05
CA MET A 31 11.68 -3.95 -10.75
C MET A 31 10.64 -3.81 -9.64
N ASP A 32 10.90 -4.36 -8.46
CA ASP A 32 10.11 -4.19 -7.24
C ASP A 32 10.86 -3.29 -6.26
N VAL A 33 10.70 -1.98 -6.39
CA VAL A 33 11.35 -0.98 -5.51
C VAL A 33 10.73 -0.94 -4.13
N THR A 34 9.44 -1.27 -3.99
CA THR A 34 8.69 -1.15 -2.74
C THR A 34 8.70 -2.40 -1.87
N GLY A 35 9.23 -3.52 -2.37
CA GLY A 35 9.25 -4.80 -1.65
C GLY A 35 7.87 -5.35 -1.36
N GLY A 36 6.96 -5.23 -2.31
CA GLY A 36 5.58 -5.68 -2.21
C GLY A 36 4.62 -4.68 -1.55
N ARG A 37 5.09 -3.50 -1.11
CA ARG A 37 4.26 -2.39 -0.60
C ARG A 37 3.79 -1.49 -1.75
N TYR A 38 3.21 -2.09 -2.77
CA TYR A 38 2.92 -1.43 -4.04
C TYR A 38 1.78 -0.39 -3.99
N ASN A 39 1.03 -0.28 -2.88
CA ASN A 39 0.09 0.82 -2.69
C ASN A 39 0.79 2.18 -2.69
N GLN A 40 2.06 2.24 -2.29
CA GLN A 40 2.88 3.46 -2.41
C GLN A 40 3.02 3.93 -3.86
N ILE A 41 2.94 3.02 -4.82
CA ILE A 41 2.96 3.32 -6.25
C ILE A 41 1.54 3.49 -6.78
N ASN A 42 0.64 2.53 -6.51
CA ASN A 42 -0.71 2.51 -7.08
C ASN A 42 -1.54 3.75 -6.74
N ASN A 43 -1.39 4.26 -5.52
CA ASN A 43 -2.12 5.44 -5.06
C ASN A 43 -1.58 6.74 -5.66
N ASN A 44 -0.36 6.73 -6.18
CA ASN A 44 0.36 7.93 -6.57
C ASN A 44 0.77 7.95 -8.06
N LEU A 45 0.63 6.82 -8.76
CA LEU A 45 0.92 6.71 -10.19
C LEU A 45 -0.32 7.00 -11.03
N SER A 46 -0.26 8.01 -11.87
CA SER A 46 -1.34 8.32 -12.80
C SER A 46 -1.58 7.17 -13.79
N ALA A 47 -2.85 6.88 -14.06
CA ALA A 47 -3.23 5.92 -15.10
C ALA A 47 -2.65 6.24 -16.49
N LYS A 48 -2.45 7.52 -16.79
CA LYS A 48 -1.86 7.98 -18.06
C LYS A 48 -0.37 7.64 -18.19
N ALA A 49 0.32 7.43 -17.06
CA ALA A 49 1.71 7.04 -17.05
C ALA A 49 1.92 5.54 -17.35
N VAL A 50 0.85 4.73 -17.29
CA VAL A 50 0.90 3.29 -17.53
C VAL A 50 0.48 2.99 -18.97
N LYS A 51 1.38 2.37 -19.75
CA LYS A 51 1.11 1.93 -21.12
C LYS A 51 0.36 0.61 -21.15
N SER A 52 0.82 -0.38 -20.36
CA SER A 52 0.23 -1.72 -20.28
C SER A 52 0.54 -2.37 -18.93
N ALA A 53 -0.23 -3.38 -18.60
CA ALA A 53 0.04 -4.28 -17.48
C ALA A 53 0.13 -5.70 -18.01
N GLU A 54 1.16 -6.42 -17.60
CA GLU A 54 1.46 -7.79 -18.00
C GLU A 54 1.25 -8.71 -16.80
N ILE A 55 0.43 -9.73 -16.95
CA ILE A 55 0.28 -10.81 -15.98
C ILE A 55 1.18 -11.96 -16.43
N MET A 56 2.00 -12.44 -15.52
CA MET A 56 2.87 -13.59 -15.72
C MET A 56 2.40 -14.72 -14.79
N GLU A 57 1.71 -15.69 -15.35
CA GLU A 57 1.35 -16.94 -14.67
C GLU A 57 2.58 -17.85 -14.59
N ASN A 58 2.63 -18.71 -13.59
CA ASN A 58 3.74 -19.63 -13.36
C ASN A 58 5.10 -18.92 -13.26
N TYR A 59 5.09 -17.74 -12.63
CA TYR A 59 6.29 -16.94 -12.48
C TYR A 59 7.28 -17.67 -11.58
N GLN A 60 8.53 -17.78 -12.02
CA GLN A 60 9.61 -18.35 -11.23
C GLN A 60 10.62 -17.26 -10.91
N SER A 61 10.72 -16.93 -9.61
CA SER A 61 11.61 -15.89 -9.10
C SER A 61 13.09 -16.31 -9.15
N VAL A 62 13.35 -17.62 -9.03
CA VAL A 62 14.71 -18.18 -9.09
C VAL A 62 15.05 -18.59 -10.51
N LYS A 63 15.95 -17.85 -11.16
CA LYS A 63 16.34 -18.10 -12.57
C LYS A 63 16.80 -19.54 -12.85
N ALA A 64 17.56 -20.13 -11.92
CA ALA A 64 18.07 -21.50 -12.09
C ALA A 64 16.97 -22.56 -12.16
N LEU A 65 15.79 -22.25 -11.64
CA LEU A 65 14.62 -23.15 -11.60
C LEU A 65 13.63 -22.87 -12.75
N LYS A 66 13.81 -21.78 -13.48
CA LYS A 66 12.92 -21.38 -14.57
C LYS A 66 12.89 -22.44 -15.66
N GLY A 67 11.69 -22.97 -15.95
CA GLY A 67 11.47 -24.07 -16.91
C GLY A 67 11.84 -25.46 -16.41
N LYS A 68 12.30 -25.60 -15.17
CA LYS A 68 12.62 -26.90 -14.55
C LYS A 68 11.60 -27.33 -13.48
N ILE A 69 11.02 -26.36 -12.79
CA ILE A 69 10.02 -26.58 -11.75
C ILE A 69 8.81 -25.69 -12.06
N ASN A 70 7.63 -26.28 -11.98
CA ASN A 70 6.39 -25.50 -12.06
C ASN A 70 6.26 -24.60 -10.83
N SER A 71 5.82 -23.37 -11.06
CA SER A 71 5.52 -22.41 -10.01
C SER A 71 4.06 -21.99 -10.12
N ASP A 72 3.37 -21.88 -9.01
CA ASP A 72 2.01 -21.35 -8.95
C ASP A 72 2.00 -19.84 -8.67
N GLU A 73 3.19 -19.19 -8.66
CA GLU A 73 3.31 -17.77 -8.40
C GLU A 73 2.78 -16.95 -9.58
N VAL A 74 2.13 -15.85 -9.25
CA VAL A 74 1.61 -14.89 -10.22
C VAL A 74 2.33 -13.56 -10.03
N ALA A 75 2.88 -13.03 -11.11
CA ALA A 75 3.49 -11.71 -11.10
C ALA A 75 2.73 -10.73 -12.00
N LEU A 76 2.60 -9.50 -11.52
CA LEU A 76 2.11 -8.37 -12.29
C LEU A 76 3.27 -7.42 -12.59
N ASN A 77 3.41 -7.00 -13.84
CA ASN A 77 4.40 -6.04 -14.26
C ASN A 77 3.73 -4.86 -15.01
N LEU A 78 3.88 -3.66 -14.47
CA LEU A 78 3.44 -2.44 -15.14
C LEU A 78 4.52 -1.94 -16.09
N LYS A 79 4.16 -1.72 -17.33
CA LYS A 79 4.98 -1.02 -18.32
C LYS A 79 4.55 0.43 -18.39
N LEU A 80 5.49 1.33 -18.27
CA LEU A 80 5.24 2.76 -18.33
C LEU A 80 5.24 3.27 -19.77
N ASP A 81 4.51 4.35 -19.98
CA ASP A 81 4.66 5.14 -21.17
C ASP A 81 6.12 5.65 -21.27
N PRO A 82 6.75 5.61 -22.46
CA PRO A 82 8.13 6.09 -22.62
C PRO A 82 8.35 7.52 -22.13
N LYS A 83 7.34 8.38 -22.22
CA LYS A 83 7.40 9.76 -21.72
C LYS A 83 7.37 9.89 -20.22
N ALA A 84 6.79 8.91 -19.53
CA ALA A 84 6.71 8.87 -18.06
C ALA A 84 7.89 8.13 -17.42
N ARG A 85 8.61 7.33 -18.20
CA ARG A 85 9.75 6.56 -17.73
C ARG A 85 10.91 7.48 -17.37
N ASP A 86 11.57 7.18 -16.23
CA ASP A 86 12.71 7.92 -15.68
C ASP A 86 12.42 9.39 -15.31
N GLN A 87 11.18 9.84 -15.48
CA GLN A 87 10.76 11.17 -15.07
C GLN A 87 10.31 11.18 -13.62
N TRP A 88 10.47 12.32 -12.95
CA TRP A 88 9.89 12.55 -11.64
C TRP A 88 8.39 12.83 -11.77
N ILE A 89 7.60 12.05 -11.06
CA ILE A 89 6.16 12.24 -10.89
C ILE A 89 5.93 12.65 -9.45
N THR A 90 5.46 13.86 -9.24
CA THR A 90 5.20 14.41 -7.90
C THR A 90 3.73 14.71 -7.72
N ASN A 91 3.19 14.37 -6.55
CA ASN A 91 1.81 14.67 -6.17
C ASN A 91 1.80 15.26 -4.75
N GLY A 92 1.03 16.31 -4.57
CA GLY A 92 0.77 16.92 -3.27
C GLY A 92 -0.71 16.84 -2.92
N THR A 93 -1.01 16.64 -1.65
CA THR A 93 -2.36 16.69 -1.08
C THR A 93 -2.34 17.61 0.13
N LEU A 94 -3.31 18.53 0.21
CA LEU A 94 -3.56 19.35 1.37
C LEU A 94 -5.07 19.37 1.60
N GLY A 95 -5.49 19.15 2.84
CA GLY A 95 -6.88 19.20 3.24
C GLY A 95 -7.01 19.78 4.64
N THR A 96 -8.08 20.52 4.87
CA THR A 96 -8.46 21.03 6.19
C THR A 96 -9.96 20.94 6.36
N GLY A 97 -10.41 20.75 7.59
CA GLY A 97 -11.81 20.68 7.95
C GLY A 97 -12.02 20.98 9.43
N TRP A 98 -13.24 20.98 9.85
CA TRP A 98 -13.63 21.21 11.24
C TRP A 98 -14.53 20.08 11.73
N SER A 99 -14.29 19.60 12.94
CA SER A 99 -15.14 18.61 13.59
C SER A 99 -15.99 19.26 14.66
N ASP A 100 -17.29 19.38 14.41
CA ASP A 100 -18.25 19.99 15.35
C ASP A 100 -18.37 19.18 16.65
N ASN A 101 -18.20 17.85 16.58
CA ASN A 101 -18.36 16.98 17.74
C ASN A 101 -17.26 17.17 18.81
N ASN A 102 -16.05 17.54 18.38
CA ASN A 102 -14.88 17.61 19.27
C ASN A 102 -14.26 19.01 19.27
N ASP A 103 -14.86 19.99 18.59
CA ASP A 103 -14.34 21.35 18.42
C ASP A 103 -12.87 21.35 17.96
N LYS A 104 -12.54 20.47 16.99
CA LYS A 104 -11.16 20.19 16.58
C LYS A 104 -10.93 20.50 15.12
N LEU A 105 -9.82 21.17 14.82
CA LEU A 105 -9.33 21.34 13.45
C LEU A 105 -8.83 19.98 12.93
N LEU A 106 -9.38 19.57 11.80
CA LEU A 106 -8.92 18.39 11.05
C LEU A 106 -8.00 18.83 9.92
N TRP A 107 -6.96 18.05 9.69
CA TRP A 107 -6.00 18.31 8.63
C TRP A 107 -5.47 17.02 8.01
N GLU A 108 -5.06 17.14 6.76
CA GLU A 108 -4.36 16.10 6.03
C GLU A 108 -3.35 16.77 5.10
N ALA A 109 -2.12 16.25 5.07
CA ALA A 109 -1.11 16.66 4.11
C ALA A 109 -0.35 15.44 3.57
N GLY A 110 0.02 15.50 2.31
CA GLY A 110 0.79 14.44 1.66
C GLY A 110 1.69 14.99 0.58
N LEU A 111 2.88 14.42 0.47
CA LEU A 111 3.82 14.64 -0.62
C LEU A 111 4.36 13.31 -1.09
N ASN A 112 4.27 13.06 -2.40
CA ASN A 112 4.76 11.85 -3.01
C ASN A 112 5.65 12.21 -4.18
N ALA A 113 6.77 11.51 -4.32
CA ALA A 113 7.72 11.66 -5.42
C ALA A 113 8.14 10.27 -5.92
N LEU A 114 7.88 10.00 -7.19
CA LEU A 114 8.14 8.75 -7.87
C LEU A 114 9.08 8.98 -9.05
N GLN A 115 10.12 8.19 -9.16
CA GLN A 115 10.95 8.08 -10.37
C GLN A 115 11.07 6.60 -10.71
N LEU A 116 10.48 6.17 -11.81
CA LEU A 116 10.34 4.77 -12.17
C LEU A 116 10.98 4.53 -13.55
N GLY A 117 12.05 3.76 -13.56
CA GLY A 117 12.81 3.41 -14.76
C GLY A 117 13.24 1.94 -14.77
N LYS A 118 13.94 1.52 -15.80
CA LYS A 118 14.40 0.13 -15.97
C LYS A 118 15.63 -0.23 -15.13
N GLY A 119 16.48 0.75 -14.81
CA GLY A 119 17.74 0.52 -14.09
C GLY A 119 17.78 1.20 -12.73
N LYS A 120 16.91 2.17 -12.51
CA LYS A 120 16.85 2.95 -11.28
C LYS A 120 15.40 3.31 -10.97
N GLN A 121 15.02 3.12 -9.72
CA GLN A 121 13.71 3.54 -9.23
C GLN A 121 13.84 4.18 -7.86
N SER A 122 13.01 5.18 -7.61
CA SER A 122 12.91 5.88 -6.33
C SER A 122 11.44 6.16 -6.03
N VAL A 123 11.04 5.91 -4.79
CA VAL A 123 9.69 6.17 -4.28
C VAL A 123 9.80 6.80 -2.90
N TYR A 124 9.38 8.04 -2.78
CA TYR A 124 9.37 8.80 -1.54
C TYR A 124 7.97 9.27 -1.23
N ASN A 125 7.51 9.00 -0.02
CA ASN A 125 6.18 9.40 0.43
C ASN A 125 6.29 10.00 1.83
N TYR A 126 5.69 11.17 2.02
CA TYR A 126 5.39 11.73 3.34
C TYR A 126 3.90 11.98 3.42
N LYS A 127 3.25 11.48 4.45
CA LYS A 127 1.83 11.69 4.70
C LYS A 127 1.58 11.92 6.18
N THR A 128 0.63 12.77 6.45
CA THR A 128 0.23 13.11 7.80
C THR A 128 -1.23 13.51 7.85
N ASN A 129 -1.92 13.12 8.92
CA ASN A 129 -3.32 13.47 9.12
C ASN A 129 -3.76 13.33 10.58
N ASN A 130 -4.92 13.93 10.88
CA ASN A 130 -5.68 13.70 12.12
C ASN A 130 -7.19 13.50 11.86
N ASN A 131 -7.56 13.15 10.65
CA ASN A 131 -8.94 13.08 10.17
C ASN A 131 -9.55 11.66 10.19
N GLY A 132 -8.94 10.72 10.88
CA GLY A 132 -9.39 9.33 10.98
C GLY A 132 -9.02 8.43 9.79
N LYS A 133 -8.30 8.94 8.80
CA LYS A 133 -7.87 8.13 7.66
C LYS A 133 -6.68 7.24 8.03
N ASP A 134 -6.82 5.95 7.79
CA ASP A 134 -5.77 4.98 8.04
C ASP A 134 -4.69 5.04 6.95
N LEU A 135 -3.45 5.38 7.33
CA LEU A 135 -2.28 5.42 6.45
C LEU A 135 -1.47 4.12 6.44
N SER A 136 -1.83 3.13 7.26
CA SER A 136 -1.09 1.87 7.40
C SER A 136 -1.09 1.01 6.13
N ASN A 137 -2.11 1.15 5.29
CA ASN A 137 -2.24 0.40 4.03
C ASN A 137 -1.07 0.61 3.06
N GLU A 138 -0.39 1.76 3.13
CA GLU A 138 0.79 2.00 2.29
C GLU A 138 2.07 1.38 2.87
N GLN A 139 2.06 1.03 4.15
CA GLN A 139 3.15 0.35 4.83
C GLN A 139 3.03 -1.18 4.75
N THR A 140 1.84 -1.66 4.43
CA THR A 140 1.54 -3.09 4.42
C THR A 140 2.08 -3.75 3.16
N ARG A 141 2.79 -4.86 3.32
CA ARG A 141 3.17 -5.72 2.20
C ARG A 141 1.94 -6.50 1.73
N LEU A 142 1.63 -6.38 0.45
CA LEU A 142 0.42 -6.95 -0.16
C LEU A 142 0.72 -8.11 -1.12
N THR A 143 1.99 -8.48 -1.31
CA THR A 143 2.41 -9.59 -2.17
C THR A 143 2.51 -10.88 -1.39
N GLY A 144 2.08 -12.00 -2.03
CA GLY A 144 2.12 -13.35 -1.48
C GLY A 144 1.00 -13.65 -0.49
N ASN A 145 0.85 -14.94 -0.18
CA ASN A 145 -0.12 -15.43 0.81
C ASN A 145 0.35 -15.24 2.26
N ASN A 146 1.57 -14.75 2.47
CA ASN A 146 2.14 -14.55 3.79
C ASN A 146 1.67 -13.21 4.37
N GLN A 147 0.48 -13.21 4.95
CA GLN A 147 -0.01 -12.17 5.85
C GLN A 147 0.77 -12.12 7.18
N GLN A 148 1.98 -12.68 7.23
CA GLN A 148 2.81 -12.74 8.45
C GLN A 148 3.74 -11.53 8.64
N GLN A 149 3.52 -10.42 7.99
CA GLN A 149 4.06 -9.18 8.53
C GLN A 149 2.96 -8.54 9.35
N VAL A 150 3.04 -8.77 10.65
CA VAL A 150 2.30 -7.98 11.63
C VAL A 150 2.51 -6.52 11.25
N PRO A 151 1.48 -5.79 10.82
CA PRO A 151 1.62 -4.35 10.65
C PRO A 151 2.17 -3.80 11.96
N LEU A 152 2.93 -2.71 11.92
CA LEU A 152 3.33 -2.03 13.16
C LEU A 152 2.08 -1.73 14.05
N SER A 153 0.92 -1.53 13.43
CA SER A 153 -0.41 -1.54 14.04
C SER A 153 -0.81 -2.88 14.70
N GLY A 154 -0.15 -3.99 14.39
CA GLY A 154 -0.40 -5.29 15.03
C GLY A 154 0.13 -5.39 16.45
N PHE A 155 1.06 -4.52 16.87
CA PHE A 155 1.39 -4.32 18.27
C PHE A 155 0.23 -3.66 19.05
N LEU A 156 -0.63 -2.95 18.35
CA LEU A 156 -1.87 -2.40 18.84
C LEU A 156 -3.01 -3.24 18.26
N SER A 157 -3.04 -4.54 18.57
CA SER A 157 -4.20 -5.37 18.26
C SER A 157 -5.40 -4.74 18.94
N GLN A 158 -6.12 -3.94 18.20
CA GLN A 158 -7.40 -3.42 18.64
C GLN A 158 -8.31 -4.64 18.77
N PRO A 159 -8.77 -5.00 19.95
CA PRO A 159 -9.84 -5.96 20.07
C PRO A 159 -10.98 -5.43 19.24
N GLY A 160 -11.41 -6.19 18.23
CA GLY A 160 -12.32 -5.73 17.19
C GLY A 160 -13.50 -4.97 17.74
N ILE A 161 -13.59 -3.70 17.40
CA ILE A 161 -14.85 -2.96 17.52
C ILE A 161 -15.66 -3.43 16.33
N SER A 162 -16.57 -4.36 16.56
CA SER A 162 -17.61 -4.71 15.60
C SER A 162 -18.68 -3.61 15.62
N ALA A 163 -18.32 -2.42 15.18
CA ALA A 163 -19.31 -1.37 15.00
C ALA A 163 -19.66 -1.29 13.50
N PRO A 164 -20.92 -1.12 13.12
CA PRO A 164 -21.36 -0.99 11.75
C PRO A 164 -21.03 0.40 11.16
N LEU A 165 -19.90 0.97 11.56
CA LEU A 165 -19.44 2.29 11.14
C LEU A 165 -18.13 2.15 10.36
N ASP A 166 -17.95 3.02 9.37
CA ASP A 166 -16.70 3.13 8.63
C ASP A 166 -15.52 3.38 9.58
N LYS A 167 -14.39 2.72 9.33
CA LYS A 167 -13.16 2.86 10.12
C LYS A 167 -12.75 4.33 10.33
N ASN A 168 -12.95 5.17 9.33
CA ASN A 168 -12.65 6.60 9.39
C ASN A 168 -13.47 7.38 10.43
N ARG A 169 -14.61 6.83 10.86
CA ARG A 169 -15.46 7.41 11.91
C ARG A 169 -15.10 6.94 13.31
N LEU A 170 -14.31 5.87 13.40
CA LEU A 170 -13.92 5.24 14.66
C LEU A 170 -12.47 5.54 15.04
N LEU A 171 -11.68 5.99 14.07
CA LEU A 171 -10.26 6.22 14.25
C LEU A 171 -10.01 7.69 14.61
N PHE A 172 -9.63 7.94 15.88
CA PHE A 172 -9.13 9.23 16.32
C PHE A 172 -7.60 9.13 16.36
N ASN A 173 -6.97 9.56 15.28
CA ASN A 173 -5.53 9.43 15.11
C ASN A 173 -4.86 10.79 14.92
N GLU A 174 -3.56 10.79 15.15
CA GLU A 174 -2.62 11.78 14.67
C GLU A 174 -1.42 11.00 14.13
N THR A 175 -1.32 10.95 12.81
CA THR A 175 -0.40 10.05 12.13
C THR A 175 0.58 10.82 11.26
N HIS A 176 1.86 10.47 11.36
CA HIS A 176 2.92 10.90 10.46
C HIS A 176 3.61 9.68 9.89
N THR A 177 3.71 9.58 8.58
CA THR A 177 4.45 8.52 7.91
C THR A 177 5.43 9.08 6.90
N LEU A 178 6.65 8.55 6.92
CA LEU A 178 7.70 8.88 5.96
C LEU A 178 8.27 7.57 5.40
N ASN A 179 8.31 7.44 4.08
CA ASN A 179 8.89 6.29 3.40
C ASN A 179 9.86 6.72 2.32
N GLY A 180 11.00 6.05 2.27
CA GLY A 180 11.98 6.17 1.22
C GLY A 180 12.38 4.80 0.71
N ASN A 181 12.19 4.58 -0.59
CA ASN A 181 12.57 3.35 -1.27
C ASN A 181 13.40 3.72 -2.48
N ARG A 182 14.54 3.07 -2.64
CA ARG A 182 15.41 3.25 -3.79
C ARG A 182 15.96 1.92 -4.26
N MET A 183 15.94 1.70 -5.56
CA MET A 183 16.44 0.48 -6.17
C MET A 183 17.29 0.81 -7.38
N TYR A 184 18.43 0.13 -7.45
CA TYR A 184 19.33 0.11 -8.59
C TYR A 184 19.40 -1.31 -9.14
N LYS A 185 19.30 -1.44 -10.45
CA LYS A 185 19.46 -2.71 -11.17
C LYS A 185 20.51 -2.51 -12.26
N TRP A 186 21.68 -3.11 -12.07
CA TRP A 186 22.78 -3.04 -13.04
C TRP A 186 22.60 -4.07 -14.17
N ASN A 187 22.16 -5.26 -13.78
CA ASN A 187 21.82 -6.34 -14.70
C ASN A 187 20.79 -7.25 -14.05
N ASP A 188 20.43 -8.35 -14.72
CA ASP A 188 19.41 -9.26 -14.19
C ASP A 188 19.83 -10.03 -12.93
N ASP A 189 21.12 -10.07 -12.62
CA ASP A 189 21.66 -10.83 -11.49
C ASP A 189 22.11 -9.92 -10.34
N ARG A 190 22.22 -8.62 -10.59
CA ARG A 190 22.72 -7.66 -9.59
C ARG A 190 21.78 -6.48 -9.44
N SER A 191 21.22 -6.36 -8.26
CA SER A 191 20.42 -5.22 -7.86
C SER A 191 20.67 -4.87 -6.40
N LEU A 192 20.46 -3.61 -6.06
CA LEU A 192 20.47 -3.11 -4.69
C LEU A 192 19.15 -2.41 -4.42
N ARG A 193 18.48 -2.80 -3.35
CA ARG A 193 17.27 -2.14 -2.86
C ARG A 193 17.50 -1.60 -1.46
N LEU A 194 17.26 -0.33 -1.29
CA LEU A 194 17.32 0.39 -0.01
C LEU A 194 15.92 0.83 0.36
N GLN A 195 15.52 0.54 1.57
CA GLN A 195 14.20 0.90 2.09
C GLN A 195 14.34 1.44 3.49
N ALA A 196 13.72 2.60 3.74
CA ALA A 196 13.60 3.20 5.05
C ALA A 196 12.17 3.68 5.26
N GLY A 197 11.66 3.51 6.46
CA GLY A 197 10.33 3.98 6.83
C GLY A 197 10.32 4.47 8.27
N TYR A 198 9.54 5.51 8.51
CA TYR A 198 9.24 6.02 9.84
C TYR A 198 7.74 6.24 9.94
N THR A 199 7.17 5.79 11.04
CA THR A 199 5.77 6.04 11.37
C THR A 199 5.67 6.48 12.81
N HIS A 200 4.97 7.58 13.03
CA HIS A 200 4.53 8.03 14.34
C HIS A 200 3.00 8.11 14.30
N ASP A 201 2.36 7.38 15.18
CA ASP A 201 0.91 7.27 15.21
C ASP A 201 0.41 7.36 16.66
N ILE A 202 -0.47 8.32 16.92
CA ILE A 202 -1.15 8.47 18.19
C ILE A 202 -2.62 8.13 17.96
N ILE A 203 -3.08 7.06 18.57
CA ILE A 203 -4.47 6.62 18.47
C ILE A 203 -5.15 6.81 19.83
N GLN A 204 -6.24 7.56 19.85
CA GLN A 204 -7.06 7.76 21.03
C GLN A 204 -8.33 6.90 20.92
N GLN A 205 -8.59 6.08 21.94
CA GLN A 205 -9.78 5.26 22.03
C GLN A 205 -10.51 5.51 23.34
N GLN A 206 -11.83 5.70 23.25
CA GLN A 206 -12.69 5.78 24.41
C GLN A 206 -13.72 4.65 24.34
N ARG A 207 -13.81 3.85 25.40
CA ARG A 207 -14.78 2.75 25.51
C ARG A 207 -15.68 2.97 26.71
N GLY A 208 -16.98 2.81 26.48
CA GLY A 208 -17.99 2.71 27.51
C GLY A 208 -18.66 1.34 27.45
N ASN A 209 -18.83 0.67 28.58
CA ASN A 209 -19.62 -0.54 28.69
C ASN A 209 -20.77 -0.29 29.67
N THR A 210 -22.01 -0.43 29.21
CA THR A 210 -23.21 -0.29 30.03
C THR A 210 -23.86 -1.67 30.14
N GLN A 211 -23.91 -2.23 31.36
CA GLN A 211 -24.64 -3.44 31.64
C GLN A 211 -25.97 -3.08 32.30
N ILE A 212 -27.07 -3.50 31.69
CA ILE A 212 -28.42 -3.32 32.22
C ILE A 212 -28.87 -4.67 32.77
N TYR A 213 -29.09 -4.76 34.09
CA TYR A 213 -29.62 -5.93 34.74
C TYR A 213 -31.13 -5.76 34.89
N TYR A 214 -31.88 -6.69 34.34
CA TYR A 214 -33.32 -6.80 34.61
C TYR A 214 -33.53 -7.80 35.77
N GLN A 215 -34.06 -7.32 36.87
CA GLN A 215 -34.55 -8.22 37.90
C GLN A 215 -35.94 -8.75 37.50
N PRO A 216 -36.17 -10.06 37.43
CA PRO A 216 -37.51 -10.59 37.26
C PRO A 216 -38.33 -10.26 38.50
N THR A 217 -39.45 -9.60 38.30
CA THR A 217 -40.50 -9.38 39.32
C THR A 217 -41.25 -10.66 39.57
#